data_4f1752fbbbb2038ef796f3957de28aa8
#
_entry.id   4f1752fbbbb2038ef796f3957de28aa8
#
_cell.length_a   1.000
_cell.length_b   1.000
_cell.length_c   1.000
_cell.angle_alpha   90.00
_cell.angle_beta   90.00
_cell.angle_gamma   90.00
#
_symmetry.space_group_name_H-M   'P 1'
#
loop_
_entity.id
_entity.type
_entity.pdbx_description
1 polymer ?
#
loop_
_entity_poly.entity_id
_entity_poly.type
_entity_poly.pdbx_seq_one_letter_code
_entity_poly.pdbx_strand_id
1 'polypeptide(L)'
;MVTHDQEEALSMADRIVVMNEGKVEQIGTPNEVYCKPETLFVADFIGEMTQFRGTISGKSLVKIGNTELNMVEHRFSQGHQVSITIRPEDIIPLGVKLPAKSGKNVFSAQLVEMEFLGSFWRCKLKSDEFPEALVTADFSVNAVRRLRIEPNQLLWIELPSESILAFDVQAA
;
A
#
# COMPACT_ATOMS: atom_id res chain seq x y z
N MET A 1 -21.09 -7.08 18.50
CA MET A 1 -19.84 -7.62 19.01
C MET A 1 -18.83 -6.48 19.08
N VAL A 2 -18.00 -6.42 20.11
CA VAL A 2 -16.85 -5.51 20.21
C VAL A 2 -15.61 -6.40 20.23
N THR A 3 -14.67 -6.16 19.34
CA THR A 3 -13.43 -6.94 19.24
C THR A 3 -12.26 -6.03 18.92
N HIS A 4 -11.06 -6.44 19.29
CA HIS A 4 -9.80 -5.86 18.84
C HIS A 4 -9.12 -6.72 17.76
N ASP A 5 -9.75 -7.85 17.43
CA ASP A 5 -9.29 -8.74 16.36
C ASP A 5 -9.91 -8.29 15.02
N GLN A 6 -9.04 -7.80 14.14
CA GLN A 6 -9.43 -7.27 12.84
C GLN A 6 -9.90 -8.37 11.89
N GLU A 7 -9.23 -9.55 11.92
CA GLU A 7 -9.58 -10.67 11.06
C GLU A 7 -10.96 -11.21 11.43
N GLU A 8 -11.27 -11.30 12.74
CA GLU A 8 -12.59 -11.68 13.21
C GLU A 8 -13.65 -10.69 12.73
N ALA A 9 -13.42 -9.38 12.88
CA ALA A 9 -14.35 -8.34 12.44
C ALA A 9 -14.60 -8.40 10.92
N LEU A 10 -13.53 -8.52 10.11
CA LEU A 10 -13.62 -8.58 8.66
C LEU A 10 -14.32 -9.83 8.14
N SER A 11 -14.18 -10.97 8.84
CA SER A 11 -14.73 -12.27 8.38
C SER A 11 -16.17 -12.53 8.82
N MET A 12 -16.61 -11.96 9.96
CA MET A 12 -17.90 -12.33 10.59
C MET A 12 -18.96 -11.23 10.57
N ALA A 13 -18.57 -9.96 10.39
CA ALA A 13 -19.53 -8.86 10.51
C ALA A 13 -20.14 -8.47 9.15
N ASP A 14 -21.44 -8.15 9.14
CA ASP A 14 -22.09 -7.52 7.98
C ASP A 14 -21.70 -6.05 7.86
N ARG A 15 -21.48 -5.39 9.01
CA ARG A 15 -21.02 -4.00 9.11
C ARG A 15 -20.02 -3.83 10.23
N ILE A 16 -19.02 -3.00 9.99
CA ILE A 16 -17.96 -2.66 10.94
C ILE A 16 -18.10 -1.18 11.30
N VAL A 17 -17.95 -0.88 12.58
CA VAL A 17 -17.78 0.47 13.11
C VAL A 17 -16.37 0.58 13.65
N VAL A 18 -15.53 1.36 13.01
CA VAL A 18 -14.18 1.66 13.50
C VAL A 18 -14.26 2.87 14.42
N MET A 19 -13.71 2.73 15.61
CA MET A 19 -13.71 3.79 16.62
C MET A 19 -12.30 4.12 17.07
N ASN A 20 -12.04 5.39 17.31
CA ASN A 20 -10.79 5.91 17.84
C ASN A 20 -11.08 6.95 18.91
N GLU A 21 -10.51 6.78 20.11
CA GLU A 21 -10.69 7.70 21.24
C GLU A 21 -12.16 8.09 21.53
N GLY A 22 -13.07 7.11 21.42
CA GLY A 22 -14.50 7.31 21.65
C GLY A 22 -15.26 7.97 20.50
N LYS A 23 -14.62 8.26 19.38
CA LYS A 23 -15.23 8.81 18.16
C LYS A 23 -15.35 7.70 17.11
N VAL A 24 -16.40 7.80 16.30
CA VAL A 24 -16.56 6.93 15.14
C VAL A 24 -15.72 7.50 13.99
N GLU A 25 -14.78 6.72 13.48
CA GLU A 25 -13.93 7.07 12.33
C GLU A 25 -14.59 6.68 11.01
N GLN A 26 -15.16 5.47 10.96
CA GLN A 26 -15.85 4.98 9.76
C GLN A 26 -16.87 3.91 10.11
N ILE A 27 -17.95 3.84 9.31
CA ILE A 27 -18.95 2.77 9.35
C ILE A 27 -19.15 2.23 7.93
N GLY A 28 -18.94 0.93 7.72
CA GLY A 28 -19.09 0.32 6.40
C GLY A 28 -19.17 -1.19 6.45
N THR A 29 -19.33 -1.80 5.30
CA THR A 29 -19.11 -3.24 5.13
C THR A 29 -17.63 -3.56 5.31
N PRO A 30 -17.24 -4.82 5.61
CA PRO A 30 -15.83 -5.22 5.68
C PRO A 30 -15.01 -4.77 4.47
N ASN A 31 -15.55 -4.95 3.27
CA ASN A 31 -14.90 -4.56 2.02
C ASN A 31 -14.71 -3.04 1.90
N GLU A 32 -15.72 -2.24 2.29
CA GLU A 32 -15.61 -0.78 2.25
C GLU A 32 -14.55 -0.27 3.22
N VAL A 33 -14.55 -0.77 4.46
CA VAL A 33 -13.59 -0.35 5.49
C VAL A 33 -12.16 -0.73 5.09
N TYR A 34 -11.98 -1.89 4.46
CA TYR A 34 -10.69 -2.38 4.02
C TYR A 34 -10.17 -1.67 2.76
N CYS A 35 -11.00 -1.62 1.70
CA CYS A 35 -10.58 -1.12 0.39
C CYS A 35 -10.72 0.40 0.22
N LYS A 36 -11.59 1.04 1.02
CA LYS A 36 -11.90 2.48 0.95
C LYS A 36 -11.86 3.13 2.33
N PRO A 37 -10.74 3.06 3.04
CA PRO A 37 -10.61 3.71 4.34
C PRO A 37 -10.77 5.23 4.20
N GLU A 38 -11.57 5.84 5.09
CA GLU A 38 -11.85 7.28 5.05
C GLU A 38 -10.76 8.12 5.72
N THR A 39 -10.01 7.51 6.66
CA THR A 39 -8.91 8.17 7.37
C THR A 39 -7.65 7.31 7.37
N LEU A 40 -6.50 7.96 7.57
CA LEU A 40 -5.22 7.26 7.73
C LEU A 40 -5.28 6.28 8.92
N PHE A 41 -5.98 6.67 10.00
CA PHE A 41 -6.17 5.80 11.15
C PHE A 41 -6.88 4.48 10.76
N VAL A 42 -7.97 4.56 10.01
CA VAL A 42 -8.70 3.36 9.56
C VAL A 42 -7.83 2.51 8.66
N ALA A 43 -7.10 3.14 7.72
CA ALA A 43 -6.20 2.46 6.80
C ALA A 43 -5.13 1.63 7.53
N ASP A 44 -4.49 2.25 8.53
CA ASP A 44 -3.41 1.64 9.33
C ASP A 44 -3.94 0.65 10.37
N PHE A 45 -5.12 0.95 10.95
CA PHE A 45 -5.76 0.07 11.93
C PHE A 45 -6.27 -1.24 11.31
N ILE A 46 -6.80 -1.21 10.08
CA ILE A 46 -7.39 -2.38 9.39
C ILE A 46 -6.36 -3.01 8.43
N GLY A 47 -5.24 -3.43 8.95
CA GLY A 47 -4.20 -4.16 8.20
C GLY A 47 -2.96 -3.32 7.91
N GLU A 48 -1.94 -4.00 7.45
CA GLU A 48 -0.63 -3.40 7.20
C GLU A 48 -0.63 -2.52 5.95
N MET A 49 0.11 -1.41 5.99
CA MET A 49 0.27 -0.47 4.89
C MET A 49 1.74 -0.11 4.71
N THR A 50 2.19 0.03 3.47
CA THR A 50 3.41 0.79 3.17
C THR A 50 3.03 2.27 3.11
N GLN A 51 3.75 3.11 3.85
CA GLN A 51 3.47 4.54 3.94
C GLN A 51 4.65 5.38 3.45
N PHE A 52 4.34 6.46 2.74
CA PHE A 52 5.29 7.46 2.29
C PHE A 52 4.77 8.86 2.60
N ARG A 53 5.68 9.80 2.87
CA ARG A 53 5.33 11.24 2.86
C ARG A 53 5.46 11.78 1.45
N GLY A 54 4.43 12.47 0.99
CA GLY A 54 4.39 13.03 -0.36
C GLY A 54 3.82 14.43 -0.41
N THR A 55 4.01 15.07 -1.55
CA THR A 55 3.44 16.39 -1.86
C THR A 55 2.64 16.28 -3.13
N ILE A 56 1.41 16.73 -3.13
CA ILE A 56 0.56 16.74 -4.32
C ILE A 56 1.18 17.65 -5.40
N SER A 57 1.45 17.07 -6.56
CA SER A 57 2.03 17.78 -7.71
C SER A 57 1.04 18.06 -8.83
N GLY A 58 -0.11 17.37 -8.85
CA GLY A 58 -1.17 17.54 -9.86
C GLY A 58 -2.44 16.81 -9.47
N LYS A 59 -3.47 16.87 -10.31
CA LYS A 59 -4.80 16.24 -10.05
C LYS A 59 -4.74 14.73 -9.79
N SER A 60 -3.79 14.04 -10.39
CA SER A 60 -3.58 12.60 -10.26
C SER A 60 -2.09 12.28 -10.07
N LEU A 61 -1.35 13.19 -9.44
CA LEU A 61 0.09 13.11 -9.28
C LEU A 61 0.49 13.47 -7.85
N VAL A 62 1.39 12.68 -7.29
CA VAL A 62 2.02 12.94 -6.01
C VAL A 62 3.54 12.75 -6.13
N LYS A 63 4.29 13.63 -5.53
CA LYS A 63 5.75 13.59 -5.48
C LYS A 63 6.21 13.05 -4.13
N ILE A 64 7.04 12.01 -4.17
CA ILE A 64 7.71 11.40 -3.01
C ILE A 64 9.21 11.55 -3.23
N GLY A 65 9.89 12.39 -2.45
CA GLY A 65 11.29 12.72 -2.70
C GLY A 65 11.47 13.32 -4.11
N ASN A 66 12.23 12.63 -4.96
CA ASN A 66 12.45 13.02 -6.36
C ASN A 66 11.55 12.29 -7.37
N THR A 67 10.75 11.34 -6.91
CA THR A 67 9.92 10.48 -7.75
C THR A 67 8.48 10.96 -7.78
N GLU A 68 7.86 10.96 -8.95
CA GLU A 68 6.46 11.30 -9.13
C GLU A 68 5.65 10.03 -9.41
N LEU A 69 4.60 9.81 -8.61
CA LEU A 69 3.66 8.70 -8.75
C LEU A 69 2.35 9.19 -9.36
N ASN A 70 1.81 8.38 -10.26
CA ASN A 70 0.43 8.52 -10.72
C ASN A 70 -0.50 7.85 -9.70
N MET A 71 -1.62 8.49 -9.39
CA MET A 71 -2.67 7.97 -8.53
C MET A 71 -4.05 8.33 -9.10
N VAL A 72 -5.12 7.85 -8.49
CA VAL A 72 -6.47 8.29 -8.83
C VAL A 72 -6.67 9.77 -8.50
N GLU A 73 -7.65 10.40 -9.14
CA GLU A 73 -7.99 11.80 -8.84
C GLU A 73 -8.39 11.96 -7.37
N HIS A 74 -7.90 13.01 -6.72
CA HIS A 74 -8.03 13.28 -5.30
C HIS A 74 -8.53 14.71 -5.05
N ARG A 75 -8.94 14.99 -3.80
CA ARG A 75 -9.49 16.28 -3.37
C ARG A 75 -8.45 17.33 -2.94
N PHE A 76 -7.18 16.95 -2.83
CA PHE A 76 -6.14 17.82 -2.31
C PHE A 76 -5.66 18.85 -3.34
N SER A 77 -5.31 20.04 -2.86
CA SER A 77 -4.71 21.07 -3.70
C SER A 77 -3.24 20.79 -3.99
N GLN A 78 -2.73 21.30 -5.09
CA GLN A 78 -1.31 21.22 -5.42
C GLN A 78 -0.46 21.88 -4.31
N GLY A 79 0.64 21.25 -3.94
CA GLY A 79 1.52 21.64 -2.85
C GLY A 79 1.09 21.11 -1.47
N HIS A 80 -0.08 20.46 -1.35
CA HIS A 80 -0.55 19.88 -0.10
C HIS A 80 0.33 18.69 0.31
N GLN A 81 0.69 18.62 1.59
CA GLN A 81 1.45 17.49 2.16
C GLN A 81 0.49 16.37 2.54
N VAL A 82 0.78 15.17 2.09
CA VAL A 82 -0.07 14.00 2.29
C VAL A 82 0.73 12.79 2.77
N SER A 83 0.05 11.90 3.49
CA SER A 83 0.49 10.54 3.70
C SER A 83 -0.04 9.67 2.57
N ILE A 84 0.85 9.05 1.82
CA ILE A 84 0.54 8.11 0.74
C ILE A 84 0.64 6.70 1.28
N THR A 85 -0.36 5.89 1.01
CA THR A 85 -0.39 4.50 1.46
C THR A 85 -0.72 3.55 0.32
N ILE A 86 -0.19 2.34 0.39
CA ILE A 86 -0.54 1.22 -0.48
C ILE A 86 -0.49 -0.07 0.33
N ARG A 87 -1.41 -0.99 0.05
CA ARG A 87 -1.43 -2.29 0.69
C ARG A 87 -0.36 -3.21 0.14
N PRO A 88 0.27 -4.06 0.98
CA PRO A 88 1.31 -4.98 0.54
C PRO A 88 0.88 -5.92 -0.60
N GLU A 89 -0.37 -6.41 -0.56
CA GLU A 89 -0.94 -7.31 -1.56
C GLU A 89 -1.25 -6.64 -2.90
N ASP A 90 -1.37 -5.31 -2.92
CA ASP A 90 -1.63 -4.53 -4.14
C ASP A 90 -0.36 -4.28 -4.96
N ILE A 91 0.82 -4.47 -4.37
CA ILE A 91 2.09 -4.29 -5.06
C ILE A 91 2.36 -5.49 -5.97
N ILE A 92 2.55 -5.23 -7.26
CA ILE A 92 2.67 -6.27 -8.28
C ILE A 92 4.14 -6.54 -8.59
N PRO A 93 4.63 -7.78 -8.39
CA PRO A 93 5.97 -8.16 -8.84
C PRO A 93 5.98 -8.39 -10.35
N LEU A 94 6.92 -7.77 -11.05
CA LEU A 94 7.10 -7.92 -12.49
C LEU A 94 8.28 -8.85 -12.85
N GLY A 95 9.11 -9.20 -11.86
CA GLY A 95 10.27 -10.07 -12.01
C GLY A 95 11.57 -9.31 -12.31
N VAL A 96 12.63 -10.03 -12.66
CA VAL A 96 13.98 -9.45 -12.86
C VAL A 96 14.13 -8.67 -14.16
N LYS A 97 13.25 -8.90 -15.13
CA LYS A 97 13.25 -8.18 -16.41
C LYS A 97 12.05 -7.27 -16.48
N LEU A 98 12.30 -6.00 -16.81
CA LEU A 98 11.23 -5.05 -17.06
C LEU A 98 10.37 -5.52 -18.23
N PRO A 99 9.04 -5.69 -18.07
CA PRO A 99 8.16 -6.03 -19.17
C PRO A 99 8.13 -4.93 -20.24
N ALA A 100 7.98 -5.32 -21.51
CA ALA A 100 7.88 -4.37 -22.64
C ALA A 100 6.66 -3.43 -22.51
N LYS A 101 5.61 -3.88 -21.81
CA LYS A 101 4.45 -3.07 -21.43
C LYS A 101 4.37 -3.08 -19.92
N SER A 102 4.72 -1.97 -19.30
CA SER A 102 4.62 -1.74 -17.86
C SER A 102 3.71 -0.55 -17.57
N GLY A 103 3.13 -0.51 -16.38
CA GLY A 103 2.37 0.61 -15.88
C GLY A 103 3.23 1.87 -15.69
N LYS A 104 2.62 2.94 -15.16
CA LYS A 104 3.32 4.23 -14.98
C LYS A 104 4.19 4.26 -13.73
N ASN A 105 3.78 3.55 -12.68
CA ASN A 105 4.48 3.51 -11.39
C ASN A 105 5.30 2.24 -11.26
N VAL A 106 6.31 2.09 -12.11
CA VAL A 106 7.16 0.88 -12.15
C VAL A 106 8.58 1.24 -11.72
N PHE A 107 9.10 0.52 -10.75
CA PHE A 107 10.38 0.79 -10.11
C PHE A 107 11.20 -0.48 -9.95
N SER A 108 12.53 -0.32 -9.94
CA SER A 108 13.43 -1.39 -9.53
C SER A 108 13.56 -1.39 -8.01
N ALA A 109 13.58 -2.57 -7.42
CA ALA A 109 13.73 -2.74 -5.99
C ALA A 109 14.56 -3.98 -5.65
N GLN A 110 15.44 -3.84 -4.65
CA GLN A 110 16.21 -4.93 -4.08
C GLN A 110 15.38 -5.67 -3.05
N LEU A 111 15.18 -6.97 -3.21
CA LEU A 111 14.53 -7.82 -2.22
C LEU A 111 15.50 -8.06 -1.05
N VAL A 112 15.18 -7.49 0.12
CA VAL A 112 16.06 -7.53 1.31
C VAL A 112 15.66 -8.62 2.29
N GLU A 113 14.34 -8.82 2.47
CA GLU A 113 13.78 -9.85 3.36
C GLU A 113 12.64 -10.56 2.66
N MET A 114 12.48 -11.85 2.94
CA MET A 114 11.42 -12.68 2.40
C MET A 114 10.98 -13.71 3.43
N GLU A 115 9.73 -13.63 3.87
CA GLU A 115 9.13 -14.48 4.89
C GLU A 115 7.93 -15.24 4.31
N PHE A 116 7.89 -16.56 4.51
CA PHE A 116 6.78 -17.40 4.06
C PHE A 116 5.63 -17.40 5.07
N LEU A 117 4.45 -16.92 4.67
CA LEU A 117 3.26 -16.85 5.51
C LEU A 117 2.12 -17.77 5.01
N GLY A 118 2.47 -18.90 4.41
CA GLY A 118 1.54 -19.93 3.95
C GLY A 118 1.04 -19.70 2.53
N SER A 119 0.08 -18.81 2.32
CA SER A 119 -0.50 -18.50 0.99
C SER A 119 0.28 -17.46 0.20
N PHE A 120 1.15 -16.70 0.84
CA PHE A 120 1.96 -15.65 0.24
C PHE A 120 3.33 -15.54 0.91
N TRP A 121 4.20 -14.78 0.28
CA TRP A 121 5.49 -14.36 0.79
C TRP A 121 5.45 -12.88 1.12
N ARG A 122 5.71 -12.53 2.37
CA ARG A 122 5.92 -11.14 2.76
C ARG A 122 7.34 -10.74 2.44
N CYS A 123 7.47 -9.73 1.63
CA CYS A 123 8.75 -9.24 1.12
C CYS A 123 9.00 -7.81 1.59
N LYS A 124 10.24 -7.52 2.01
CA LYS A 124 10.69 -6.15 2.20
C LYS A 124 11.64 -5.78 1.08
N LEU A 125 11.34 -4.68 0.43
CA LEU A 125 12.00 -4.20 -0.77
C LEU A 125 12.60 -2.83 -0.51
N LYS A 126 13.84 -2.64 -0.95
CA LYS A 126 14.54 -1.35 -0.93
C LYS A 126 14.65 -0.81 -2.34
N SER A 127 14.21 0.43 -2.56
CA SER A 127 14.31 1.10 -3.84
C SER A 127 15.00 2.45 -3.67
N ASP A 128 15.81 2.84 -4.64
CA ASP A 128 16.44 4.17 -4.67
C ASP A 128 15.42 5.29 -4.87
N GLU A 129 14.24 4.94 -5.41
CA GLU A 129 13.11 5.87 -5.57
C GLU A 129 12.46 6.25 -4.23
N PHE A 130 12.57 5.36 -3.22
CA PHE A 130 12.02 5.55 -1.89
C PHE A 130 13.08 5.32 -0.81
N PRO A 131 14.13 6.15 -0.74
CA PRO A 131 15.31 5.87 0.09
C PRO A 131 15.03 5.87 1.60
N GLU A 132 13.96 6.54 2.03
CA GLU A 132 13.60 6.69 3.45
C GLU A 132 12.67 5.57 3.96
N ALA A 133 12.17 4.68 3.07
CA ALA A 133 11.20 3.66 3.45
C ALA A 133 11.50 2.32 2.77
N LEU A 134 11.28 1.24 3.52
CA LEU A 134 11.15 -0.09 2.94
C LEU A 134 9.72 -0.28 2.44
N VAL A 135 9.61 -0.81 1.23
CA VAL A 135 8.33 -1.21 0.65
C VAL A 135 8.01 -2.62 1.11
N THR A 136 6.93 -2.78 1.88
CA THR A 136 6.41 -4.11 2.23
C THR A 136 5.45 -4.57 1.14
N ALA A 137 5.67 -5.77 0.59
CA ALA A 137 4.83 -6.36 -0.45
C ALA A 137 4.51 -7.83 -0.15
N ASP A 138 3.27 -8.25 -0.41
CA ASP A 138 2.82 -9.62 -0.24
C ASP A 138 2.67 -10.28 -1.61
N PHE A 139 3.63 -11.15 -1.96
CA PHE A 139 3.62 -11.84 -3.25
C PHE A 139 3.04 -13.24 -3.11
N SER A 140 2.04 -13.56 -3.92
CA SER A 140 1.46 -14.89 -3.91
C SER A 140 2.52 -15.97 -4.24
N VAL A 141 2.35 -17.15 -3.68
CA VAL A 141 3.23 -18.31 -3.95
C VAL A 141 3.35 -18.59 -5.46
N ASN A 142 2.24 -18.38 -6.20
CA ASN A 142 2.24 -18.58 -7.65
C ASN A 142 3.07 -17.50 -8.38
N ALA A 143 3.01 -16.25 -7.95
CA ALA A 143 3.82 -15.18 -8.53
C ALA A 143 5.31 -15.42 -8.29
N VAL A 144 5.70 -15.79 -7.07
CA VAL A 144 7.08 -16.10 -6.70
C VAL A 144 7.64 -17.24 -7.55
N ARG A 145 6.87 -18.34 -7.71
CA ARG A 145 7.29 -19.49 -8.55
C ARG A 145 7.40 -19.11 -10.02
N ARG A 146 6.40 -18.46 -10.58
CA ARG A 146 6.36 -18.09 -12.00
C ARG A 146 7.49 -17.14 -12.38
N LEU A 147 7.76 -16.15 -11.53
CA LEU A 147 8.77 -15.13 -11.77
C LEU A 147 10.16 -15.52 -11.26
N ARG A 148 10.26 -16.67 -10.58
CA ARG A 148 11.50 -17.18 -9.96
C ARG A 148 12.15 -16.14 -9.06
N ILE A 149 11.34 -15.58 -8.15
CA ILE A 149 11.81 -14.58 -7.20
C ILE A 149 12.61 -15.26 -6.09
N GLU A 150 13.83 -14.78 -5.86
CA GLU A 150 14.77 -15.31 -4.87
C GLU A 150 15.25 -14.18 -3.94
N PRO A 151 15.68 -14.49 -2.71
CA PRO A 151 16.25 -13.52 -1.80
C PRO A 151 17.45 -12.79 -2.41
N ASN A 152 17.63 -11.51 -2.03
CA ASN A 152 18.71 -10.63 -2.50
C ASN A 152 18.70 -10.34 -4.01
N GLN A 153 17.58 -10.53 -4.67
CA GLN A 153 17.41 -10.28 -6.09
C GLN A 153 16.94 -8.85 -6.35
N LEU A 154 17.45 -8.21 -7.40
CA LEU A 154 16.88 -6.98 -7.94
C LEU A 154 15.71 -7.36 -8.84
N LEU A 155 14.53 -6.79 -8.58
CA LEU A 155 13.33 -7.03 -9.37
C LEU A 155 12.59 -5.74 -9.66
N TRP A 156 11.72 -5.78 -10.65
CA TRP A 156 10.80 -4.70 -10.96
C TRP A 156 9.47 -4.94 -10.24
N ILE A 157 8.92 -3.88 -9.68
CA ILE A 157 7.61 -3.85 -9.05
C ILE A 157 6.76 -2.74 -9.65
N GLU A 158 5.46 -2.91 -9.61
CA GLU A 158 4.48 -1.90 -9.98
C GLU A 158 3.62 -1.55 -8.77
N LEU A 159 3.40 -0.25 -8.56
CA LEU A 159 2.44 0.30 -7.61
C LEU A 159 1.22 0.79 -8.41
N PRO A 160 0.14 0.00 -8.54
CA PRO A 160 -1.02 0.39 -9.34
C PRO A 160 -1.61 1.71 -8.85
N SER A 161 -1.86 2.63 -9.77
CA SER A 161 -2.35 3.97 -9.45
C SER A 161 -3.69 3.98 -8.73
N GLU A 162 -4.53 2.98 -9.00
CA GLU A 162 -5.84 2.76 -8.37
C GLU A 162 -5.76 2.27 -6.92
N SER A 163 -4.63 1.68 -6.52
CA SER A 163 -4.39 1.17 -5.16
C SER A 163 -3.67 2.17 -4.26
N ILE A 164 -3.23 3.30 -4.82
CA ILE A 164 -2.54 4.36 -4.06
C ILE A 164 -3.57 5.29 -3.44
N LEU A 165 -3.56 5.38 -2.11
CA LEU A 165 -4.44 6.26 -1.34
C LEU A 165 -3.64 7.43 -0.76
N ALA A 166 -4.31 8.58 -0.62
CA ALA A 166 -3.72 9.77 -0.02
C ALA A 166 -4.60 10.28 1.13
N PHE A 167 -3.96 10.58 2.25
CA PHE A 167 -4.59 11.12 3.44
C PHE A 167 -3.89 12.41 3.89
N ASP A 168 -4.60 13.26 4.61
CA ASP A 168 -3.97 14.36 5.31
C ASP A 168 -2.87 13.85 6.25
N VAL A 169 -1.74 14.55 6.31
CA VAL A 169 -0.73 14.28 7.33
C VAL A 169 -1.36 14.56 8.67
N GLN A 170 -1.54 13.53 9.51
CA GLN A 170 -1.98 13.74 10.89
C GLN A 170 -0.94 14.63 11.60
N ALA A 171 -1.41 15.70 12.22
CA ALA A 171 -0.57 16.48 13.12
C ALA A 171 -0.10 15.54 14.25
N ALA A 172 1.21 15.46 14.43
CA ALA A 172 1.84 14.66 15.48
C ALA A 172 1.47 15.24 16.86
#